data_8a647d73918bc5655ebd8b08c9c0a067
#
_entry.id   8a647d73918bc5655ebd8b08c9c0a067
#
_cell.length_a   1.000
_cell.length_b   1.000
_cell.length_c   1.000
_cell.angle_alpha   90.00
_cell.angle_beta   90.00
_cell.angle_gamma   90.00
#
_symmetry.space_group_name_H-M   'P 1'
#
loop_
_entity.id
_entity.type
_entity.pdbx_description
1 polymer ?
#
loop_
_entity_poly.entity_id
_entity_poly.type
_entity_poly.pdbx_seq_one_letter_code
_entity_poly.pdbx_strand_id
1 'polypeptide(L)'
;MTNDLDTLLTALYVEIDDHVIPAGQRRPGGPKRLSDAELVCLAVAQVLLGARSEHHWLRMCYARLGHLFPYLPKQPGYHKRLKAAAPLLAAAIDHLARQSPGWHDPVRLIDASPVPCGASRETVRRSELAGWAHYGYCAAHSRWYWGLKLYLITTPDGMPAAWCLADPKIGEREVAAALLAHAARAGALRPGLILTGDKGFARQEFEALVTSGFGLHLVRPDRKDEAPRHGSIGWIRQWIESVNDTLKGQLDLERHGGRTAEGLYARIAQRLLAMATAIWHNWQTSASVKRSLISYNN
;
A
#
# COMPACT_ATOMS: atom_id res chain seq x y z
N MET A 1 18.47 -18.09 4.53
CA MET A 1 17.02 -18.24 4.31
C MET A 1 16.79 -18.37 2.82
N THR A 2 15.98 -19.31 2.40
CA THR A 2 15.54 -19.43 1.01
C THR A 2 14.55 -18.32 0.71
N ASN A 3 14.59 -17.80 -0.52
CA ASN A 3 13.71 -16.70 -0.94
C ASN A 3 12.46 -17.30 -1.60
N ASP A 4 11.57 -17.89 -0.81
CA ASP A 4 10.34 -18.52 -1.23
C ASP A 4 9.13 -18.05 -0.40
N LEU A 5 7.93 -18.41 -0.81
CA LEU A 5 6.69 -17.97 -0.17
C LEU A 5 6.54 -18.53 1.26
N ASP A 6 6.88 -19.78 1.48
CA ASP A 6 6.75 -20.44 2.80
C ASP A 6 7.67 -19.77 3.84
N THR A 7 8.89 -19.49 3.45
CA THR A 7 9.87 -18.78 4.30
C THR A 7 9.38 -17.35 4.58
N LEU A 8 8.87 -16.65 3.57
CA LEU A 8 8.30 -15.30 3.76
C LEU A 8 7.13 -15.32 4.74
N LEU A 9 6.18 -16.27 4.56
CA LEU A 9 4.99 -16.33 5.42
C LEU A 9 5.34 -16.73 6.86
N THR A 10 6.32 -17.63 7.03
CA THR A 10 6.81 -18.02 8.36
C THR A 10 7.49 -16.85 9.07
N ALA A 11 8.36 -16.13 8.37
CA ALA A 11 9.03 -14.94 8.91
C ALA A 11 8.01 -13.84 9.25
N LEU A 12 7.05 -13.59 8.36
CA LEU A 12 5.97 -12.63 8.59
C LEU A 12 5.13 -13.00 9.81
N TYR A 13 4.77 -14.30 9.95
CA TYR A 13 4.00 -14.76 11.10
C TYR A 13 4.69 -14.41 12.41
N VAL A 14 5.95 -14.76 12.55
CA VAL A 14 6.74 -14.48 13.76
C VAL A 14 6.81 -12.97 14.03
N GLU A 15 7.13 -12.20 13.00
CA GLU A 15 7.26 -10.74 13.13
C GLU A 15 5.96 -10.06 13.57
N ILE A 16 4.81 -10.50 13.03
CA ILE A 16 3.50 -9.93 13.38
C ILE A 16 3.03 -10.40 14.75
N ASP A 17 3.22 -11.67 15.09
CA ASP A 17 2.79 -12.23 16.38
C ASP A 17 3.57 -11.62 17.55
N ASP A 18 4.88 -11.48 17.39
CA ASP A 18 5.76 -11.00 18.45
C ASP A 18 5.72 -9.48 18.63
N HIS A 19 5.53 -8.70 17.56
CA HIS A 19 5.77 -7.26 17.59
C HIS A 19 4.56 -6.37 17.24
N VAL A 20 3.56 -6.89 16.55
CA VAL A 20 2.42 -6.09 16.09
C VAL A 20 1.14 -6.40 16.85
N ILE A 21 0.94 -7.66 17.24
CA ILE A 21 -0.24 -8.08 17.98
C ILE A 21 0.03 -7.85 19.48
N PRO A 22 -0.82 -7.05 20.18
CA PRO A 22 -0.64 -6.82 21.61
C PRO A 22 -0.74 -8.12 22.40
N ALA A 23 0.28 -8.42 23.21
CA ALA A 23 0.28 -9.57 24.11
C ALA A 23 -0.87 -9.44 25.15
N GLY A 24 -1.56 -10.54 25.41
CA GLY A 24 -2.46 -10.65 26.55
C GLY A 24 -3.86 -10.05 26.38
N GLN A 25 -4.28 -9.61 25.19
CA GLN A 25 -5.68 -9.24 24.97
C GLN A 25 -6.61 -10.48 25.05
N ARG A 26 -7.08 -10.78 26.27
CA ARG A 26 -8.17 -11.74 26.45
C ARG A 26 -9.46 -11.17 25.87
N ARG A 27 -9.88 -11.69 24.73
CA ARG A 27 -11.18 -11.36 24.12
C ARG A 27 -12.23 -12.35 24.62
N PRO A 28 -13.49 -11.92 24.83
CA PRO A 28 -14.59 -12.84 25.10
C PRO A 28 -14.71 -13.87 23.96
N GLY A 29 -14.94 -15.15 24.27
CA GLY A 29 -15.18 -16.20 23.26
C GLY A 29 -14.06 -17.21 23.05
N GLY A 30 -12.99 -17.18 23.86
CA GLY A 30 -11.88 -18.15 23.76
C GLY A 30 -10.88 -17.86 22.61
N PRO A 31 -9.84 -18.71 22.46
CA PRO A 31 -8.83 -18.52 21.43
C PRO A 31 -9.42 -18.67 20.01
N LYS A 32 -9.02 -17.81 19.09
CA LYS A 32 -9.43 -17.90 17.70
C LYS A 32 -8.75 -19.14 17.06
N ARG A 33 -9.51 -19.92 16.30
CA ARG A 33 -8.97 -21.07 15.55
C ARG A 33 -7.98 -20.67 14.45
N LEU A 34 -8.15 -19.49 13.86
CA LEU A 34 -7.17 -18.80 13.01
C LEU A 34 -6.70 -17.58 13.80
N SER A 35 -5.43 -17.46 14.11
CA SER A 35 -4.88 -16.29 14.80
C SER A 35 -4.98 -15.02 13.95
N ASP A 36 -4.68 -13.85 14.53
CA ASP A 36 -4.65 -12.61 13.74
C ASP A 36 -3.36 -12.55 12.90
N ALA A 37 -2.24 -13.13 13.36
CA ALA A 37 -1.02 -13.27 12.59
C ALA A 37 -1.20 -14.20 11.38
N GLU A 38 -1.85 -15.35 11.56
CA GLU A 38 -2.21 -16.25 10.45
C GLU A 38 -3.13 -15.56 9.45
N LEU A 39 -4.08 -14.73 9.90
CA LEU A 39 -4.96 -13.96 9.01
C LEU A 39 -4.16 -12.95 8.16
N VAL A 40 -3.16 -12.28 8.75
CA VAL A 40 -2.26 -11.38 8.03
C VAL A 40 -1.47 -12.14 6.98
N CYS A 41 -0.91 -13.30 7.31
CA CYS A 41 -0.19 -14.16 6.37
C CYS A 41 -1.10 -14.65 5.22
N LEU A 42 -2.32 -15.08 5.53
CA LEU A 42 -3.32 -15.45 4.52
C LEU A 42 -3.65 -14.28 3.58
N ALA A 43 -3.78 -13.07 4.13
CA ALA A 43 -4.07 -11.87 3.35
C ALA A 43 -2.92 -11.53 2.40
N VAL A 44 -1.68 -11.61 2.86
CA VAL A 44 -0.48 -11.37 2.04
C VAL A 44 -0.35 -12.41 0.94
N ALA A 45 -0.43 -13.69 1.28
CA ALA A 45 -0.34 -14.80 0.32
C ALA A 45 -1.42 -14.73 -0.76
N GLN A 46 -2.65 -14.32 -0.41
CA GLN A 46 -3.72 -14.11 -1.39
C GLN A 46 -3.33 -13.14 -2.50
N VAL A 47 -2.66 -12.05 -2.14
CA VAL A 47 -2.26 -11.01 -3.10
C VAL A 47 -1.04 -11.46 -3.90
N LEU A 48 -0.03 -12.01 -3.24
CA LEU A 48 1.19 -12.49 -3.90
C LEU A 48 0.90 -13.58 -4.94
N LEU A 49 -0.06 -14.47 -4.65
CA LEU A 49 -0.50 -15.51 -5.57
C LEU A 49 -1.60 -15.06 -6.56
N GLY A 50 -1.91 -13.76 -6.64
CA GLY A 50 -2.85 -13.19 -7.61
C GLY A 50 -4.30 -13.66 -7.46
N ALA A 51 -4.70 -14.19 -6.31
CA ALA A 51 -6.02 -14.77 -6.09
C ALA A 51 -7.09 -13.72 -5.80
N ARG A 52 -7.81 -13.27 -6.83
CA ARG A 52 -8.84 -12.22 -6.73
C ARG A 52 -10.09 -12.65 -5.98
N SER A 53 -10.56 -13.88 -6.21
CA SER A 53 -11.74 -14.44 -5.56
C SER A 53 -11.37 -15.07 -4.22
N GLU A 54 -11.99 -14.63 -3.12
CA GLU A 54 -11.77 -15.21 -1.78
C GLU A 54 -12.16 -16.68 -1.72
N HIS A 55 -13.24 -17.08 -2.41
CA HIS A 55 -13.66 -18.47 -2.46
C HIS A 55 -12.64 -19.34 -3.18
N HIS A 56 -12.14 -18.89 -4.34
CA HIS A 56 -11.09 -19.59 -5.07
C HIS A 56 -9.79 -19.61 -4.27
N TRP A 57 -9.44 -18.49 -3.64
CA TRP A 57 -8.27 -18.36 -2.77
C TRP A 57 -8.24 -19.41 -1.66
N LEU A 58 -9.31 -19.53 -0.89
CA LEU A 58 -9.33 -20.48 0.24
C LEU A 58 -9.21 -21.94 -0.20
N ARG A 59 -9.77 -22.29 -1.37
CA ARG A 59 -9.57 -23.62 -1.96
C ARG A 59 -8.13 -23.85 -2.40
N MET A 60 -7.53 -22.86 -3.07
CA MET A 60 -6.13 -22.92 -3.50
C MET A 60 -5.19 -22.95 -2.28
N CYS A 61 -5.46 -22.14 -1.27
CA CYS A 61 -4.68 -22.11 -0.03
C CYS A 61 -4.70 -23.46 0.69
N TYR A 62 -5.87 -24.10 0.79
CA TYR A 62 -5.97 -25.45 1.37
C TYR A 62 -5.07 -26.46 0.65
N ALA A 63 -5.05 -26.43 -0.67
CA ALA A 63 -4.25 -27.34 -1.47
C ALA A 63 -2.75 -27.06 -1.43
N ARG A 64 -2.34 -25.77 -1.42
CA ARG A 64 -0.93 -25.36 -1.57
C ARG A 64 -0.23 -25.02 -0.26
N LEU A 65 -0.96 -24.41 0.67
CA LEU A 65 -0.42 -23.85 1.91
C LEU A 65 -1.07 -24.45 3.16
N GLY A 66 -1.84 -25.56 3.01
CA GLY A 66 -2.52 -26.19 4.14
C GLY A 66 -1.58 -26.67 5.25
N HIS A 67 -0.31 -26.91 4.94
CA HIS A 67 0.72 -27.26 5.90
C HIS A 67 1.11 -26.09 6.83
N LEU A 68 0.93 -24.84 6.39
CA LEU A 68 1.18 -23.63 7.19
C LEU A 68 -0.05 -23.19 8.01
N PHE A 69 -1.27 -23.58 7.59
CA PHE A 69 -2.50 -23.13 8.19
C PHE A 69 -3.33 -24.28 8.73
N PRO A 70 -3.26 -24.58 10.04
CA PRO A 70 -4.02 -25.69 10.65
C PRO A 70 -5.54 -25.54 10.51
N TYR A 71 -6.03 -24.32 10.32
CA TYR A 71 -7.44 -24.02 10.12
C TYR A 71 -7.65 -22.90 9.10
N LEU A 72 -8.51 -23.15 8.13
CA LEU A 72 -8.97 -22.15 7.18
C LEU A 72 -10.48 -21.91 7.38
N PRO A 73 -10.90 -20.63 7.52
CA PRO A 73 -12.31 -20.30 7.66
C PRO A 73 -13.05 -20.47 6.32
N LYS A 74 -14.38 -20.58 6.37
CA LYS A 74 -15.21 -20.41 5.17
C LYS A 74 -15.15 -18.97 4.67
N GLN A 75 -15.46 -18.76 3.38
CA GLN A 75 -15.34 -17.44 2.73
C GLN A 75 -16.04 -16.29 3.48
N PRO A 76 -17.28 -16.42 4.00
CA PRO A 76 -17.91 -15.32 4.75
C PRO A 76 -17.15 -14.95 6.04
N GLY A 77 -16.60 -15.95 6.72
CA GLY A 77 -15.79 -15.75 7.92
C GLY A 77 -14.45 -15.07 7.61
N TYR A 78 -13.79 -15.48 6.54
CA TYR A 78 -12.56 -14.83 6.05
C TYR A 78 -12.83 -13.38 5.68
N HIS A 79 -13.86 -13.12 4.86
CA HIS A 79 -14.24 -11.78 4.41
C HIS A 79 -14.50 -10.84 5.59
N LYS A 80 -15.34 -11.27 6.54
CA LYS A 80 -15.66 -10.46 7.74
C LYS A 80 -14.41 -10.15 8.56
N ARG A 81 -13.54 -11.14 8.75
CA ARG A 81 -12.30 -10.95 9.52
C ARG A 81 -11.30 -10.05 8.80
N LEU A 82 -11.14 -10.21 7.48
CA LEU A 82 -10.23 -9.38 6.69
C LEU A 82 -10.66 -7.91 6.72
N LYS A 83 -11.96 -7.61 6.58
CA LYS A 83 -12.48 -6.23 6.75
C LYS A 83 -12.13 -5.66 8.13
N ALA A 84 -12.41 -6.43 9.19
CA ALA A 84 -12.15 -6.00 10.56
C ALA A 84 -10.65 -5.87 10.89
N ALA A 85 -9.79 -6.56 10.14
CA ALA A 85 -8.34 -6.51 10.32
C ALA A 85 -7.66 -5.31 9.62
N ALA A 86 -8.39 -4.44 8.94
CA ALA A 86 -7.81 -3.32 8.22
C ALA A 86 -6.85 -2.44 9.07
N PRO A 87 -7.15 -2.10 10.33
CA PRO A 87 -6.19 -1.40 11.20
C PRO A 87 -4.94 -2.23 11.50
N LEU A 88 -5.07 -3.55 11.66
CA LEU A 88 -3.93 -4.44 11.88
C LEU A 88 -3.03 -4.52 10.64
N LEU A 89 -3.62 -4.58 9.44
CA LEU A 89 -2.85 -4.54 8.19
C LEU A 89 -2.06 -3.23 8.06
N ALA A 90 -2.68 -2.09 8.42
CA ALA A 90 -1.99 -0.80 8.42
C ALA A 90 -0.84 -0.75 9.45
N ALA A 91 -1.07 -1.25 10.66
CA ALA A 91 -0.04 -1.35 11.69
C ALA A 91 1.12 -2.27 11.27
N ALA A 92 0.82 -3.37 10.59
CA ALA A 92 1.83 -4.28 10.03
C ALA A 92 2.69 -3.58 8.95
N ILE A 93 2.08 -2.78 8.06
CA ILE A 93 2.83 -1.98 7.07
C ILE A 93 3.80 -1.03 7.78
N ASP A 94 3.32 -0.27 8.76
CA ASP A 94 4.15 0.67 9.52
C ASP A 94 5.31 -0.03 10.23
N HIS A 95 5.04 -1.17 10.85
CA HIS A 95 6.06 -1.96 11.54
C HIS A 95 7.14 -2.44 10.58
N LEU A 96 6.76 -3.13 9.49
CA LEU A 96 7.72 -3.64 8.50
C LEU A 96 8.51 -2.52 7.83
N ALA A 97 7.88 -1.36 7.60
CA ALA A 97 8.58 -0.21 7.05
C ALA A 97 9.72 0.27 7.96
N ARG A 98 9.46 0.38 9.27
CA ARG A 98 10.46 0.81 10.26
C ARG A 98 11.59 -0.21 10.43
N GLN A 99 11.32 -1.50 10.23
CA GLN A 99 12.33 -2.57 10.28
C GLN A 99 13.18 -2.67 9.02
N SER A 100 12.77 -1.98 7.94
CA SER A 100 13.52 -2.04 6.67
C SER A 100 14.64 -1.01 6.63
N PRO A 101 15.85 -1.38 6.16
CA PRO A 101 16.97 -0.44 6.00
C PRO A 101 16.62 0.78 5.15
N GLY A 102 15.75 0.63 4.14
CA GLY A 102 15.24 1.72 3.32
C GLY A 102 14.49 2.80 4.09
N TRP A 103 14.01 2.54 5.31
CA TRP A 103 13.41 3.55 6.18
C TRP A 103 14.34 4.72 6.49
N HIS A 104 15.64 4.47 6.54
CA HIS A 104 16.66 5.47 6.84
C HIS A 104 17.15 6.23 5.60
N ASP A 105 16.72 5.82 4.40
CA ASP A 105 17.03 6.53 3.16
C ASP A 105 16.62 8.01 3.24
N PRO A 106 17.44 8.96 2.77
CA PRO A 106 17.11 10.38 2.80
C PRO A 106 16.03 10.79 1.79
N VAL A 107 15.61 9.90 0.88
CA VAL A 107 14.63 10.19 -0.17
C VAL A 107 13.27 9.58 0.16
N ARG A 108 12.21 10.32 -0.14
CA ARG A 108 10.82 9.86 -0.16
C ARG A 108 10.19 10.20 -1.50
N LEU A 109 9.44 9.25 -2.04
CA LEU A 109 8.65 9.42 -3.25
C LEU A 109 7.20 9.68 -2.85
N ILE A 110 6.54 10.67 -3.45
CA ILE A 110 5.10 10.88 -3.31
C ILE A 110 4.41 10.79 -4.66
N ASP A 111 3.34 10.02 -4.72
CA ASP A 111 2.53 9.88 -5.93
C ASP A 111 1.05 9.63 -5.60
N ALA A 112 0.19 9.84 -6.61
CA ALA A 112 -1.24 9.61 -6.52
C ALA A 112 -1.73 8.75 -7.68
N SER A 113 -2.26 7.57 -7.35
CA SER A 113 -2.74 6.59 -8.33
C SER A 113 -4.26 6.43 -8.28
N PRO A 114 -4.96 6.32 -9.44
CA PRO A 114 -6.36 5.96 -9.47
C PRO A 114 -6.64 4.58 -8.86
N VAL A 115 -7.75 4.51 -8.12
CA VAL A 115 -8.33 3.26 -7.59
C VAL A 115 -9.76 3.14 -8.10
N PRO A 116 -9.98 2.60 -9.32
CA PRO A 116 -11.29 2.47 -9.93
C PRO A 116 -12.19 1.52 -9.13
N CYS A 117 -13.42 1.95 -8.82
CA CYS A 117 -14.39 1.18 -8.02
C CYS A 117 -15.59 0.67 -8.83
N GLY A 118 -15.79 1.17 -10.04
CA GLY A 118 -16.87 0.75 -10.91
C GLY A 118 -16.66 1.20 -12.35
N ALA A 119 -17.23 0.42 -13.28
CA ALA A 119 -17.10 0.68 -14.72
C ALA A 119 -18.44 1.10 -15.38
N SER A 120 -19.59 0.70 -14.82
CA SER A 120 -20.89 1.00 -15.40
C SER A 120 -21.67 2.06 -14.60
N ARG A 121 -22.53 2.81 -15.25
CA ARG A 121 -23.42 3.80 -14.59
C ARG A 121 -24.30 3.14 -13.52
N GLU A 122 -24.78 1.93 -13.76
CA GLU A 122 -25.59 1.17 -12.80
C GLU A 122 -24.79 0.78 -11.56
N THR A 123 -23.53 0.35 -11.74
CA THR A 123 -22.63 0.07 -10.62
C THR A 123 -22.41 1.33 -9.78
N VAL A 124 -22.12 2.47 -10.42
CA VAL A 124 -21.92 3.75 -9.75
C VAL A 124 -23.13 4.13 -8.90
N ARG A 125 -24.33 4.01 -9.48
CA ARG A 125 -25.59 4.45 -8.84
C ARG A 125 -26.01 3.56 -7.66
N ARG A 126 -25.69 2.25 -7.70
CA ARG A 126 -26.11 1.25 -6.70
C ARG A 126 -25.03 0.87 -5.72
N SER A 127 -23.81 1.39 -5.87
CA SER A 127 -22.69 1.06 -5.03
C SER A 127 -22.82 1.69 -3.64
N GLU A 128 -22.46 0.96 -2.60
CA GLU A 128 -22.28 1.51 -1.25
C GLU A 128 -21.12 2.53 -1.16
N LEU A 129 -20.30 2.63 -2.21
CA LEU A 129 -19.28 3.66 -2.36
C LEU A 129 -19.84 4.98 -2.92
N ALA A 130 -21.13 5.05 -3.30
CA ALA A 130 -21.77 6.30 -3.67
C ALA A 130 -21.69 7.29 -2.50
N GLY A 131 -21.19 8.52 -2.76
CA GLY A 131 -20.89 9.50 -1.71
C GLY A 131 -19.44 9.47 -1.18
N TRP A 132 -18.69 8.39 -1.44
CA TRP A 132 -17.26 8.28 -1.13
C TRP A 132 -16.40 8.37 -2.40
N ALA A 133 -16.83 7.68 -3.45
CA ALA A 133 -16.16 7.62 -4.74
C ALA A 133 -16.78 8.60 -5.73
N HIS A 134 -15.94 9.27 -6.51
CA HIS A 134 -16.36 10.22 -7.54
C HIS A 134 -15.61 9.98 -8.85
N TYR A 135 -16.04 10.70 -9.90
CA TYR A 135 -15.34 10.69 -11.18
C TYR A 135 -14.04 11.50 -11.08
N GLY A 136 -12.96 10.87 -11.49
CA GLY A 136 -11.65 11.48 -11.67
C GLY A 136 -11.10 11.23 -13.07
N TYR A 137 -10.18 12.07 -13.50
CA TYR A 137 -9.46 11.91 -14.76
C TYR A 137 -8.02 11.47 -14.53
N CYS A 138 -7.61 10.41 -15.21
CA CYS A 138 -6.23 9.94 -15.22
C CYS A 138 -5.52 10.46 -16.47
N ALA A 139 -4.71 11.49 -16.32
CA ALA A 139 -4.02 12.13 -17.46
C ALA A 139 -3.02 11.17 -18.14
N ALA A 140 -2.33 10.32 -17.38
CA ALA A 140 -1.36 9.36 -17.91
C ALA A 140 -1.96 8.36 -18.89
N HIS A 141 -3.24 8.02 -18.73
CA HIS A 141 -3.98 7.08 -19.57
C HIS A 141 -5.12 7.74 -20.36
N SER A 142 -5.25 9.07 -20.31
CA SER A 142 -6.31 9.84 -20.99
C SER A 142 -7.71 9.26 -20.78
N ARG A 143 -8.01 8.77 -19.58
CA ARG A 143 -9.28 8.10 -19.27
C ARG A 143 -9.94 8.63 -18.01
N TRP A 144 -11.28 8.66 -18.02
CA TRP A 144 -12.10 8.86 -16.84
C TRP A 144 -12.24 7.55 -16.06
N TYR A 145 -12.28 7.64 -14.74
CA TYR A 145 -12.62 6.54 -13.85
C TYR A 145 -13.58 7.03 -12.77
N TRP A 146 -14.33 6.12 -12.20
CA TRP A 146 -15.10 6.36 -10.99
C TRP A 146 -14.47 5.56 -9.83
N GLY A 147 -14.10 6.23 -8.76
CA GLY A 147 -13.40 5.61 -7.66
C GLY A 147 -12.79 6.62 -6.70
N LEU A 148 -11.71 6.22 -6.07
CA LEU A 148 -10.86 7.04 -5.20
C LEU A 148 -9.47 7.21 -5.82
N LYS A 149 -8.64 8.05 -5.20
CA LYS A 149 -7.19 8.10 -5.44
C LYS A 149 -6.45 7.54 -4.24
N LEU A 150 -5.49 6.67 -4.47
CA LEU A 150 -4.47 6.30 -3.49
C LEU A 150 -3.35 7.32 -3.55
N TYR A 151 -3.11 8.01 -2.46
CA TYR A 151 -1.92 8.82 -2.24
C TYR A 151 -0.94 7.99 -1.41
N LEU A 152 0.28 7.89 -1.87
CA LEU A 152 1.29 7.00 -1.30
C LEU A 152 2.63 7.74 -1.18
N ILE A 153 3.23 7.68 0.00
CA ILE A 153 4.62 8.05 0.23
C ILE A 153 5.42 6.77 0.41
N THR A 154 6.50 6.62 -0.36
CA THR A 154 7.38 5.44 -0.28
C THR A 154 8.84 5.84 -0.11
N THR A 155 9.66 4.89 0.30
CA THR A 155 11.10 4.91 0.11
C THR A 155 11.46 4.63 -1.36
N PRO A 156 12.71 4.83 -1.81
CA PRO A 156 13.11 4.55 -3.19
C PRO A 156 12.92 3.10 -3.63
N ASP A 157 13.08 2.14 -2.71
CA ASP A 157 12.81 0.72 -2.97
C ASP A 157 11.31 0.37 -3.02
N GLY A 158 10.44 1.35 -2.72
CA GLY A 158 8.98 1.23 -2.79
C GLY A 158 8.31 0.82 -1.49
N MET A 159 9.03 0.77 -0.36
CA MET A 159 8.42 0.50 0.95
C MET A 159 7.41 1.59 1.30
N PRO A 160 6.13 1.26 1.55
CA PRO A 160 5.12 2.24 1.95
C PRO A 160 5.49 2.88 3.30
N ALA A 161 5.62 4.20 3.32
CA ALA A 161 5.92 4.98 4.53
C ALA A 161 4.68 5.71 5.08
N ALA A 162 3.77 6.13 4.22
CA ALA A 162 2.45 6.65 4.58
C ALA A 162 1.51 6.56 3.38
N TRP A 163 0.21 6.45 3.62
CA TRP A 163 -0.77 6.37 2.54
C TRP A 163 -2.17 6.79 3.00
N CYS A 164 -2.98 7.24 2.05
CA CYS A 164 -4.41 7.47 2.27
C CYS A 164 -5.21 7.26 0.98
N LEU A 165 -6.51 7.06 1.14
CA LEU A 165 -7.49 7.09 0.05
C LEU A 165 -8.27 8.40 0.12
N ALA A 166 -8.43 9.07 -1.00
CA ALA A 166 -9.16 10.33 -1.07
C ALA A 166 -10.08 10.41 -2.30
N ASP A 167 -11.11 11.23 -2.18
CA ASP A 167 -11.98 11.59 -3.29
C ASP A 167 -11.16 12.29 -4.40
N PRO A 168 -11.24 11.87 -5.67
CA PRO A 168 -10.54 12.52 -6.76
C PRO A 168 -10.93 13.98 -7.01
N LYS A 169 -12.03 14.46 -6.43
CA LYS A 169 -12.45 15.86 -6.50
C LYS A 169 -11.70 16.77 -5.52
N ILE A 170 -11.12 16.22 -4.46
CA ILE A 170 -10.30 16.99 -3.54
C ILE A 170 -8.98 17.35 -4.24
N GLY A 171 -8.52 18.58 -4.04
CA GLY A 171 -7.29 19.08 -4.65
C GLY A 171 -6.09 18.20 -4.28
N GLU A 172 -5.29 17.79 -5.27
CA GLU A 172 -4.17 16.86 -5.07
C GLU A 172 -3.17 17.35 -4.01
N ARG A 173 -2.90 18.65 -4.00
CA ARG A 173 -2.01 19.28 -3.00
C ARG A 173 -2.60 19.35 -1.60
N GLU A 174 -3.92 19.49 -1.50
CA GLU A 174 -4.63 19.48 -0.22
C GLU A 174 -4.52 18.10 0.44
N VAL A 175 -4.79 17.04 -0.31
CA VAL A 175 -4.63 15.66 0.18
C VAL A 175 -3.17 15.36 0.50
N ALA A 176 -2.24 15.78 -0.37
CA ALA A 176 -0.81 15.59 -0.13
C ALA A 176 -0.35 16.32 1.13
N ALA A 177 -0.80 17.56 1.38
CA ALA A 177 -0.49 18.30 2.60
C ALA A 177 -0.98 17.56 3.87
N ALA A 178 -2.21 17.05 3.85
CA ALA A 178 -2.76 16.26 4.95
C ALA A 178 -1.97 14.96 5.18
N LEU A 179 -1.59 14.27 4.09
CA LEU A 179 -0.78 13.06 4.16
C LEU A 179 0.63 13.34 4.70
N LEU A 180 1.28 14.42 4.26
CA LEU A 180 2.58 14.85 4.78
C LEU A 180 2.52 15.16 6.28
N ALA A 181 1.47 15.86 6.72
CA ALA A 181 1.25 16.15 8.14
C ALA A 181 1.05 14.86 8.96
N HIS A 182 0.32 13.89 8.42
CA HIS A 182 0.16 12.56 9.04
C HIS A 182 1.50 11.82 9.11
N ALA A 183 2.23 11.74 8.00
CA ALA A 183 3.51 11.06 7.89
C ALA A 183 4.59 11.66 8.83
N ALA A 184 4.61 12.99 8.98
CA ALA A 184 5.50 13.67 9.92
C ALA A 184 5.19 13.30 11.37
N ARG A 185 3.90 13.33 11.77
CA ARG A 185 3.48 12.90 13.12
C ARG A 185 3.80 11.43 13.39
N ALA A 186 3.69 10.58 12.38
CA ALA A 186 4.03 9.16 12.46
C ALA A 186 5.55 8.89 12.43
N GLY A 187 6.40 9.92 12.25
CA GLY A 187 7.86 9.78 12.17
C GLY A 187 8.37 9.22 10.84
N ALA A 188 7.52 9.12 9.82
CA ALA A 188 7.90 8.70 8.46
C ALA A 188 8.62 9.79 7.68
N LEU A 189 8.42 11.03 8.08
CA LEU A 189 9.12 12.21 7.57
C LEU A 189 9.87 12.92 8.70
N ARG A 190 11.08 13.35 8.41
CA ARG A 190 11.91 14.15 9.31
C ARG A 190 12.54 15.31 8.54
N PRO A 191 12.85 16.44 9.18
CA PRO A 191 13.53 17.55 8.51
C PRO A 191 14.83 17.09 7.83
N GLY A 192 15.12 17.69 6.66
CA GLY A 192 16.28 17.37 5.84
C GLY A 192 16.07 16.24 4.82
N LEU A 193 14.94 15.51 4.86
CA LEU A 193 14.64 14.53 3.81
C LEU A 193 14.31 15.21 2.47
N ILE A 194 14.63 14.53 1.40
CA ILE A 194 14.26 14.89 0.03
C ILE A 194 12.91 14.27 -0.30
N LEU A 195 11.90 15.07 -0.54
CA LEU A 195 10.60 14.63 -1.05
C LEU A 195 10.59 14.81 -2.56
N THR A 196 10.34 13.70 -3.29
CA THR A 196 10.27 13.74 -4.74
C THR A 196 8.86 13.40 -5.21
N GLY A 197 8.35 14.15 -6.19
CA GLY A 197 7.03 13.96 -6.74
C GLY A 197 6.93 14.43 -8.18
N ASP A 198 5.74 14.36 -8.74
CA ASP A 198 5.49 14.82 -10.09
C ASP A 198 5.35 16.36 -10.16
N LYS A 199 5.23 16.90 -11.40
CA LYS A 199 5.02 18.34 -11.64
C LYS A 199 3.65 18.85 -11.13
N GLY A 200 2.71 17.99 -10.78
CA GLY A 200 1.41 18.34 -10.20
C GLY A 200 1.54 19.05 -8.86
N PHE A 201 2.62 18.79 -8.14
CA PHE A 201 2.93 19.41 -6.86
C PHE A 201 3.56 20.83 -6.98
N ALA A 202 3.73 21.34 -8.20
CA ALA A 202 4.28 22.67 -8.45
C ALA A 202 3.26 23.77 -8.08
N ARG A 203 3.40 24.39 -6.91
CA ARG A 203 2.77 25.65 -6.48
C ARG A 203 3.55 26.22 -5.32
N GLN A 204 3.74 27.54 -5.34
CA GLN A 204 4.53 28.25 -4.34
C GLN A 204 4.05 27.98 -2.91
N GLU A 205 2.74 27.98 -2.67
CA GLU A 205 2.16 27.69 -1.35
C GLU A 205 2.47 26.26 -0.86
N PHE A 206 2.35 25.26 -1.76
CA PHE A 206 2.68 23.88 -1.42
C PHE A 206 4.18 23.68 -1.24
N GLU A 207 5.01 24.30 -2.09
CA GLU A 207 6.46 24.25 -1.95
C GLU A 207 6.92 24.89 -0.64
N ALA A 208 6.34 26.05 -0.26
CA ALA A 208 6.60 26.68 1.03
C ALA A 208 6.18 25.79 2.22
N LEU A 209 5.02 25.12 2.13
CA LEU A 209 4.58 24.17 3.15
C LEU A 209 5.58 23.01 3.29
N VAL A 210 6.03 22.42 2.19
CA VAL A 210 6.99 21.31 2.20
C VAL A 210 8.35 21.76 2.78
N THR A 211 8.86 22.93 2.35
CA THR A 211 10.19 23.39 2.75
C THR A 211 10.19 24.03 4.13
N SER A 212 9.35 25.02 4.35
CA SER A 212 9.33 25.79 5.62
C SER A 212 8.47 25.11 6.68
N GLY A 213 7.36 24.44 6.30
CA GLY A 213 6.45 23.78 7.25
C GLY A 213 6.96 22.43 7.74
N PHE A 214 7.53 21.62 6.86
CA PHE A 214 8.04 20.29 7.22
C PHE A 214 9.56 20.18 7.20
N GLY A 215 10.29 21.21 6.75
CA GLY A 215 11.74 21.18 6.66
C GLY A 215 12.29 20.20 5.62
N LEU A 216 11.51 19.87 4.60
CA LEU A 216 11.88 18.92 3.55
C LEU A 216 12.43 19.65 2.31
N HIS A 217 13.24 18.95 1.52
CA HIS A 217 13.72 19.44 0.24
C HIS A 217 12.82 18.88 -0.87
N LEU A 218 11.96 19.73 -1.47
CA LEU A 218 11.11 19.29 -2.59
C LEU A 218 11.90 19.24 -3.89
N VAL A 219 11.94 18.07 -4.53
CA VAL A 219 12.52 17.84 -5.85
C VAL A 219 11.41 17.36 -6.79
N ARG A 220 11.13 18.11 -7.85
CA ARG A 220 10.13 17.82 -8.85
C ARG A 220 10.57 18.28 -10.23
N PRO A 221 10.00 17.72 -11.31
CA PRO A 221 10.23 18.23 -12.66
C PRO A 221 9.76 19.70 -12.77
N ASP A 222 10.56 20.53 -13.45
CA ASP A 222 10.20 21.88 -13.77
C ASP A 222 9.01 21.92 -14.73
N ARG A 223 8.19 22.97 -14.63
CA ARG A 223 7.15 23.24 -15.62
C ARG A 223 7.82 23.90 -16.86
N LYS A 224 7.08 23.93 -17.96
CA LYS A 224 7.57 24.53 -19.22
C LYS A 224 7.89 26.03 -19.09
N ASP A 225 7.27 26.69 -18.15
CA ASP A 225 7.36 28.12 -17.84
C ASP A 225 8.33 28.43 -16.68
N GLU A 226 8.99 27.41 -16.12
CA GLU A 226 9.95 27.56 -15.04
C GLU A 226 11.41 27.47 -15.53
N ALA A 227 12.30 28.23 -14.90
CA ALA A 227 13.74 28.05 -15.11
C ALA A 227 14.20 26.70 -14.56
N PRO A 228 15.12 26.00 -15.24
CA PRO A 228 15.66 24.74 -14.74
C PRO A 228 16.28 24.89 -13.34
N ARG A 229 15.75 24.15 -12.36
CA ARG A 229 16.23 24.16 -10.96
C ARG A 229 17.09 22.96 -10.62
N HIS A 230 16.79 21.85 -11.26
CA HIS A 230 17.46 20.58 -11.05
C HIS A 230 17.90 20.04 -12.41
N GLY A 231 19.06 19.37 -12.46
CA GLY A 231 19.48 18.65 -13.66
C GLY A 231 18.46 17.57 -14.08
N SER A 232 18.86 16.65 -14.95
CA SER A 232 17.96 15.56 -15.37
C SER A 232 17.53 14.71 -14.17
N ILE A 233 16.24 14.77 -13.82
CA ILE A 233 15.59 13.98 -12.75
C ILE A 233 14.73 12.84 -13.29
N GLY A 234 15.02 12.38 -14.51
CA GLY A 234 14.29 11.27 -15.17
C GLY A 234 14.27 9.98 -14.35
N TRP A 235 15.31 9.73 -13.54
CA TRP A 235 15.39 8.59 -12.63
C TRP A 235 14.30 8.60 -11.54
N ILE A 236 13.87 9.78 -11.07
CA ILE A 236 12.78 9.90 -10.08
C ILE A 236 11.48 9.35 -10.68
N ARG A 237 11.21 9.74 -11.92
CA ARG A 237 10.03 9.28 -12.63
C ARG A 237 10.04 7.75 -12.80
N GLN A 238 11.20 7.17 -13.16
CA GLN A 238 11.35 5.72 -13.28
C GLN A 238 11.08 5.00 -11.94
N TRP A 239 11.51 5.54 -10.82
CA TRP A 239 11.21 4.95 -9.51
C TRP A 239 9.73 4.98 -9.19
N ILE A 240 9.06 6.11 -9.39
CA ILE A 240 7.61 6.25 -9.18
C ILE A 240 6.84 5.31 -10.10
N GLU A 241 7.16 5.30 -11.40
CA GLU A 241 6.55 4.40 -12.37
C GLU A 241 6.74 2.93 -11.97
N SER A 242 7.92 2.54 -11.55
CA SER A 242 8.22 1.17 -11.11
C SER A 242 7.44 0.74 -9.86
N VAL A 243 7.19 1.65 -8.90
CA VAL A 243 6.29 1.37 -7.75
C VAL A 243 4.86 1.16 -8.23
N ASN A 244 4.38 2.03 -9.12
CA ASN A 244 3.04 1.93 -9.68
C ASN A 244 2.84 0.65 -10.50
N ASP A 245 3.84 0.25 -11.29
CA ASP A 245 3.80 -0.99 -12.07
C ASP A 245 3.70 -2.22 -11.17
N THR A 246 4.42 -2.23 -10.04
CA THR A 246 4.27 -3.30 -9.06
C THR A 246 2.85 -3.34 -8.50
N LEU A 247 2.31 -2.19 -8.06
CA LEU A 247 0.97 -2.13 -7.45
C LEU A 247 -0.14 -2.46 -8.46
N LYS A 248 -0.08 -1.92 -9.67
CA LYS A 248 -1.13 -2.08 -10.69
C LYS A 248 -0.99 -3.37 -11.48
N GLY A 249 0.23 -3.69 -11.92
CA GLY A 249 0.52 -4.82 -12.79
C GLY A 249 0.63 -6.15 -12.04
N GLN A 250 1.33 -6.17 -10.91
CA GLN A 250 1.60 -7.42 -10.20
C GLN A 250 0.66 -7.65 -9.02
N LEU A 251 0.22 -6.59 -8.31
CA LEU A 251 -0.64 -6.70 -7.13
C LEU A 251 -2.11 -6.33 -7.39
N ASP A 252 -2.52 -6.17 -8.64
CA ASP A 252 -3.92 -5.93 -9.04
C ASP A 252 -4.60 -4.76 -8.29
N LEU A 253 -3.90 -3.62 -8.11
CA LEU A 253 -4.44 -2.46 -7.40
C LEU A 253 -5.79 -2.01 -7.95
N GLU A 254 -5.94 -2.00 -9.29
CA GLU A 254 -7.17 -1.58 -9.96
C GLU A 254 -8.28 -2.64 -9.92
N ARG A 255 -7.96 -3.89 -9.55
CA ARG A 255 -8.90 -5.02 -9.46
C ARG A 255 -9.08 -5.53 -8.02
N HIS A 256 -9.10 -4.59 -7.08
CA HIS A 256 -9.12 -4.87 -5.63
C HIS A 256 -10.38 -5.59 -5.14
N GLY A 257 -11.51 -5.45 -5.83
CA GLY A 257 -12.79 -6.12 -5.48
C GLY A 257 -13.51 -5.55 -4.25
N GLY A 258 -13.06 -4.42 -3.69
CA GLY A 258 -13.74 -3.73 -2.59
C GLY A 258 -15.02 -3.04 -3.07
N ARG A 259 -16.13 -3.23 -2.36
CA ARG A 259 -17.46 -2.68 -2.71
C ARG A 259 -18.04 -1.75 -1.63
N THR A 260 -17.48 -1.75 -0.43
CA THR A 260 -17.81 -0.86 0.69
C THR A 260 -16.58 -0.03 1.06
N ALA A 261 -16.72 1.07 1.77
CA ALA A 261 -15.59 1.91 2.18
C ALA A 261 -14.55 1.12 2.99
N GLU A 262 -14.98 0.40 4.04
CA GLU A 262 -14.06 -0.42 4.85
C GLU A 262 -13.48 -1.60 4.05
N GLY A 263 -14.29 -2.21 3.19
CA GLY A 263 -13.83 -3.29 2.32
C GLY A 263 -12.79 -2.82 1.31
N LEU A 264 -12.97 -1.64 0.75
CA LEU A 264 -11.99 -1.02 -0.14
C LEU A 264 -10.69 -0.70 0.59
N TYR A 265 -10.78 -0.06 1.78
CA TYR A 265 -9.61 0.25 2.59
C TYR A 265 -8.83 -1.03 2.94
N ALA A 266 -9.50 -2.08 3.41
CA ALA A 266 -8.87 -3.36 3.72
C ALA A 266 -8.18 -3.99 2.50
N ARG A 267 -8.80 -3.89 1.31
CA ARG A 267 -8.22 -4.43 0.08
C ARG A 267 -7.01 -3.66 -0.42
N ILE A 268 -6.98 -2.35 -0.24
CA ILE A 268 -5.81 -1.54 -0.57
C ILE A 268 -4.69 -1.79 0.45
N ALA A 269 -5.01 -1.78 1.75
CA ALA A 269 -4.05 -2.13 2.80
C ALA A 269 -3.41 -3.51 2.57
N GLN A 270 -4.20 -4.51 2.17
CA GLN A 270 -3.74 -5.86 1.83
C GLN A 270 -2.67 -5.85 0.72
N ARG A 271 -2.84 -5.04 -0.33
CA ARG A 271 -1.88 -4.92 -1.44
C ARG A 271 -0.60 -4.19 -1.03
N LEU A 272 -0.76 -3.11 -0.30
CA LEU A 272 0.38 -2.37 0.26
C LEU A 272 1.18 -3.24 1.23
N LEU A 273 0.50 -4.03 2.06
CA LEU A 273 1.15 -4.97 2.97
C LEU A 273 1.89 -6.08 2.22
N ALA A 274 1.30 -6.63 1.15
CA ALA A 274 1.98 -7.65 0.34
C ALA A 274 3.28 -7.09 -0.29
N MET A 275 3.25 -5.86 -0.79
CA MET A 275 4.45 -5.18 -1.29
C MET A 275 5.46 -4.93 -0.16
N ALA A 276 5.00 -4.42 0.98
CA ALA A 276 5.87 -4.14 2.14
C ALA A 276 6.54 -5.42 2.66
N THR A 277 5.77 -6.52 2.76
CA THR A 277 6.29 -7.83 3.20
C THR A 277 7.35 -8.36 2.26
N ALA A 278 7.13 -8.28 0.95
CA ALA A 278 8.12 -8.73 -0.04
C ALA A 278 9.41 -7.90 0.04
N ILE A 279 9.31 -6.57 0.15
CA ILE A 279 10.47 -5.68 0.28
C ILE A 279 11.23 -5.99 1.57
N TRP A 280 10.53 -6.09 2.69
CA TRP A 280 11.11 -6.41 4.00
C TRP A 280 11.84 -7.75 3.96
N HIS A 281 11.21 -8.82 3.45
CA HIS A 281 11.82 -10.14 3.36
C HIS A 281 13.00 -10.18 2.36
N ASN A 282 12.91 -9.47 1.25
CA ASN A 282 14.01 -9.32 0.30
C ASN A 282 15.22 -8.59 0.91
N TRP A 283 15.02 -7.69 1.85
CA TRP A 283 16.11 -7.11 2.65
C TRP A 283 16.75 -8.16 3.56
N GLN A 284 15.94 -8.96 4.26
CA GLN A 284 16.41 -10.02 5.17
C GLN A 284 17.23 -11.10 4.44
N THR A 285 16.82 -11.43 3.21
CA THR A 285 17.46 -12.45 2.37
C THR A 285 18.53 -11.89 1.44
N SER A 286 18.85 -10.60 1.54
CA SER A 286 19.85 -9.92 0.70
C SER A 286 19.58 -10.02 -0.80
N ALA A 287 18.30 -10.13 -1.22
CA ALA A 287 17.92 -10.14 -2.63
C ALA A 287 18.42 -8.88 -3.35
N SER A 288 18.86 -9.01 -4.60
CA SER A 288 19.41 -7.90 -5.38
C SER A 288 18.35 -6.82 -5.68
N VAL A 289 17.13 -7.23 -6.02
CA VAL A 289 15.99 -6.33 -6.28
C VAL A 289 15.00 -6.40 -5.12
N LYS A 290 14.96 -5.36 -4.28
CA LYS A 290 14.19 -5.37 -3.03
C LYS A 290 12.66 -5.49 -3.25
N ARG A 291 12.12 -4.95 -4.33
CA ARG A 291 10.68 -5.04 -4.66
C ARG A 291 10.34 -6.21 -5.59
N SER A 292 11.24 -7.15 -5.84
CA SER A 292 10.94 -8.33 -6.64
C SER A 292 9.92 -9.24 -5.96
N LEU A 293 8.89 -9.66 -6.71
CA LEU A 293 7.86 -10.61 -6.26
C LEU A 293 8.05 -12.00 -6.87
N ILE A 294 9.03 -12.18 -7.77
CA ILE A 294 9.22 -13.41 -8.58
C ILE A 294 9.37 -14.66 -7.70
N SER A 295 10.09 -14.56 -6.60
CA SER A 295 10.32 -15.68 -5.69
C SER A 295 9.06 -16.13 -4.93
N TYR A 296 7.99 -15.34 -4.94
CA TYR A 296 6.79 -15.57 -4.13
C TYR A 296 5.55 -15.94 -4.95
N ASN A 297 5.65 -15.90 -6.27
CA ASN A 297 4.53 -16.16 -7.19
C ASN A 297 4.40 -17.65 -7.60
N ASN A 298 5.24 -18.54 -7.07
CA ASN A 298 5.29 -19.97 -7.44
C ASN A 298 4.47 -20.84 -6.51
#